data_46b9008be39c24f5aa613aae2bf98386
#
_entry.id   46b9008be39c24f5aa613aae2bf98386
#
_cell.length_a   1.000
_cell.length_b   1.000
_cell.length_c   1.000
_cell.angle_alpha   90.00
_cell.angle_beta   90.00
_cell.angle_gamma   90.00
#
_symmetry.space_group_name_H-M   'P 1'
#
loop_
_entity.id
_entity.type
_entity.pdbx_description
1 polymer ?
#
loop_
_entity_poly.entity_id
_entity_poly.type
_entity_poly.pdbx_seq_one_letter_code
_entity_poly.pdbx_strand_id
1 'polypeptide(L)'
;MKGIQIVRSNGPSANGAAVKAPLAPAPKLSSTRTPVVRILYSDAAHQLHTELTVDDLPEILKREGGVLWVDLVETPPAQARPVLEGIFGFHPLAVDDALEEIHIPKVDDWGDYLYLAFYAVRPSDVEADKELVVLQELDCFLTSRCMVTYQAEAAHAVDRTWQTAQRDPRAFSRGAPQLLYQLLDTLVVDYTLVLEQLDDRVECAEDLVFEEPSEALIGEVFDYRRALLH
;
A
#
# COMPACT_ATOMS: atom_id res chain seq x y z
N MET A 1 -38.68 16.88 -13.02
CA MET A 1 -37.61 16.74 -14.00
C MET A 1 -37.08 18.11 -14.35
N LYS A 2 -35.96 18.57 -13.77
CA LYS A 2 -35.28 19.81 -14.16
C LYS A 2 -33.87 19.43 -14.57
N GLY A 3 -33.56 19.65 -15.84
CA GLY A 3 -32.27 19.33 -16.44
C GLY A 3 -31.18 20.30 -15.96
N ILE A 4 -30.00 19.74 -15.72
CA ILE A 4 -28.78 20.48 -15.42
C ILE A 4 -28.22 21.00 -16.76
N GLN A 5 -28.16 22.33 -16.91
CA GLN A 5 -27.48 22.99 -18.03
C GLN A 5 -25.97 23.08 -17.71
N ILE A 6 -25.15 22.49 -18.57
CA ILE A 6 -23.70 22.65 -18.55
C ILE A 6 -23.37 23.93 -19.34
N VAL A 7 -22.89 24.96 -18.65
CA VAL A 7 -22.36 26.19 -19.27
C VAL A 7 -20.92 25.91 -19.70
N ARG A 8 -20.67 25.90 -21.01
CA ARG A 8 -19.31 25.90 -21.58
C ARG A 8 -18.82 27.36 -21.59
N SER A 9 -17.77 27.64 -20.82
CA SER A 9 -17.02 28.88 -20.94
C SER A 9 -15.87 28.69 -21.94
N ASN A 10 -15.93 29.38 -23.06
CA ASN A 10 -14.79 29.55 -23.95
C ASN A 10 -13.83 30.58 -23.34
N GLY A 11 -12.64 30.12 -22.91
CA GLY A 11 -11.50 30.96 -22.58
C GLY A 11 -10.37 30.78 -23.61
N PRO A 12 -9.50 31.76 -23.83
CA PRO A 12 -8.62 31.81 -24.97
C PRO A 12 -7.44 30.82 -24.83
N SER A 13 -7.11 30.16 -25.95
CA SER A 13 -5.94 29.35 -26.19
C SER A 13 -4.65 30.09 -25.83
N ALA A 14 -3.94 29.62 -24.81
CA ALA A 14 -2.54 29.94 -24.58
C ALA A 14 -1.74 28.64 -24.76
N ASN A 15 -1.15 28.51 -25.95
CA ASN A 15 -0.10 27.52 -26.20
C ASN A 15 1.09 27.83 -25.30
N GLY A 16 1.29 26.99 -24.32
CA GLY A 16 2.47 26.88 -23.52
C GLY A 16 2.50 25.49 -22.97
N ALA A 17 3.06 24.54 -23.74
CA ALA A 17 3.38 23.21 -23.26
C ALA A 17 4.39 23.35 -22.10
N ALA A 18 3.90 23.41 -20.89
CA ALA A 18 4.73 23.20 -19.70
C ALA A 18 5.16 21.73 -19.75
N VAL A 19 6.37 21.48 -20.19
CA VAL A 19 7.06 20.20 -20.02
C VAL A 19 7.04 19.91 -18.51
N LYS A 20 6.16 19.02 -18.08
CA LYS A 20 6.14 18.50 -16.71
C LYS A 20 7.53 17.90 -16.46
N ALA A 21 8.28 18.43 -15.51
CA ALA A 21 9.54 17.84 -15.10
C ALA A 21 9.30 16.37 -14.72
N PRO A 22 10.17 15.44 -15.13
CA PRO A 22 10.03 14.05 -14.75
C PRO A 22 9.98 13.95 -13.22
N LEU A 23 8.98 13.21 -12.71
CA LEU A 23 8.88 12.93 -11.29
C LEU A 23 10.20 12.28 -10.86
N ALA A 24 10.81 12.82 -9.80
CA ALA A 24 12.03 12.24 -9.26
C ALA A 24 11.76 10.75 -8.93
N PRO A 25 12.65 9.82 -9.31
CA PRO A 25 12.47 8.41 -9.00
C PRO A 25 12.28 8.25 -7.49
N ALA A 26 11.32 7.42 -7.12
CA ALA A 26 11.09 7.07 -5.73
C ALA A 26 12.43 6.57 -5.13
N PRO A 27 12.78 6.96 -3.91
CA PRO A 27 14.05 6.56 -3.31
C PRO A 27 14.13 5.03 -3.33
N LYS A 28 15.23 4.49 -3.89
CA LYS A 28 15.51 3.06 -3.86
C LYS A 28 15.45 2.59 -2.41
N LEU A 29 14.42 1.88 -2.05
CA LEU A 29 14.37 1.15 -0.80
C LEU A 29 15.39 0.01 -0.94
N SER A 30 16.57 0.23 -0.36
CA SER A 30 17.67 -0.73 -0.36
C SER A 30 17.18 -2.04 0.27
N SER A 31 17.30 -3.13 -0.46
CA SER A 31 16.91 -4.49 -0.06
C SER A 31 17.77 -5.10 1.08
N THR A 32 18.32 -4.27 1.96
CA THR A 32 19.10 -4.64 3.15
C THR A 32 18.51 -4.05 4.42
N ARG A 33 17.18 -3.92 4.49
CA ARG A 33 16.54 -3.57 5.76
C ARG A 33 16.54 -4.79 6.67
N THR A 34 16.93 -4.59 7.91
CA THR A 34 16.79 -5.59 8.97
C THR A 34 15.29 -5.81 9.23
N PRO A 35 14.83 -7.06 9.44
CA PRO A 35 13.45 -7.34 9.85
C PRO A 35 13.02 -6.42 10.99
N VAL A 36 11.91 -5.74 10.83
CA VAL A 36 11.45 -4.75 11.81
C VAL A 36 10.01 -5.01 12.18
N VAL A 37 9.78 -5.24 13.47
CA VAL A 37 8.43 -5.14 14.04
C VAL A 37 8.30 -3.75 14.64
N ARG A 38 7.39 -2.95 14.12
CA ARG A 38 7.10 -1.60 14.62
C ARG A 38 5.69 -1.54 15.20
N ILE A 39 5.52 -0.76 16.25
CA ILE A 39 4.29 -0.74 17.05
C ILE A 39 3.89 0.70 17.32
N LEU A 40 2.63 1.03 17.02
CA LEU A 40 1.96 2.25 17.44
C LEU A 40 0.78 1.91 18.33
N TYR A 41 0.70 2.49 19.50
CA TYR A 41 -0.42 2.32 20.41
C TYR A 41 -0.93 3.67 20.90
N SER A 42 -2.18 3.98 20.58
CA SER A 42 -2.89 5.11 21.17
C SER A 42 -3.73 4.60 22.34
N ASP A 43 -3.46 5.03 23.55
CA ASP A 43 -4.19 4.58 24.74
C ASP A 43 -5.59 5.22 24.86
N ALA A 44 -6.33 4.86 25.90
CA ALA A 44 -7.67 5.39 26.16
C ALA A 44 -7.70 6.91 26.41
N ALA A 45 -6.56 7.51 26.77
CA ALA A 45 -6.39 8.96 26.92
C ALA A 45 -5.94 9.64 25.61
N HIS A 46 -5.88 8.88 24.49
CA HIS A 46 -5.37 9.31 23.19
C HIS A 46 -3.90 9.73 23.19
N GLN A 47 -3.12 9.21 24.13
CA GLN A 47 -1.68 9.37 24.12
C GLN A 47 -1.04 8.31 23.24
N LEU A 48 -0.20 8.75 22.29
CA LEU A 48 0.50 7.86 21.36
C LEU A 48 1.82 7.37 21.98
N HIS A 49 2.00 6.05 21.97
CA HIS A 49 3.20 5.35 22.39
C HIS A 49 3.87 4.73 21.16
N THR A 50 5.17 5.00 20.95
CA THR A 50 5.93 4.59 19.76
C THR A 50 7.15 3.74 20.09
N GLU A 51 7.62 3.77 21.35
CA GLU A 51 8.80 3.03 21.81
C GLU A 51 8.37 1.71 22.48
N LEU A 52 7.68 0.87 21.71
CA LEU A 52 7.14 -0.40 22.17
C LEU A 52 7.83 -1.56 21.47
N THR A 53 7.90 -2.70 22.15
CA THR A 53 8.46 -3.95 21.65
C THR A 53 7.41 -5.05 21.61
N VAL A 54 7.72 -6.16 20.97
CA VAL A 54 6.83 -7.34 20.90
C VAL A 54 6.47 -7.85 22.31
N ASP A 55 7.36 -7.72 23.27
CA ASP A 55 7.15 -8.16 24.65
C ASP A 55 6.08 -7.35 25.39
N ASP A 56 5.79 -6.12 24.94
CA ASP A 56 4.75 -5.25 25.50
C ASP A 56 3.34 -5.62 25.02
N LEU A 57 3.22 -6.31 23.88
CA LEU A 57 1.94 -6.60 23.22
C LEU A 57 0.96 -7.37 24.10
N PRO A 58 1.34 -8.43 24.85
CA PRO A 58 0.40 -9.17 25.71
C PRO A 58 -0.27 -8.30 26.78
N GLU A 59 0.44 -7.31 27.31
CA GLU A 59 -0.11 -6.39 28.31
C GLU A 59 -0.97 -5.30 27.66
N ILE A 60 -0.61 -4.82 26.46
CA ILE A 60 -1.40 -3.85 25.70
C ILE A 60 -2.75 -4.45 25.30
N LEU A 61 -2.75 -5.71 24.84
CA LEU A 61 -3.97 -6.41 24.40
C LEU A 61 -4.98 -6.62 25.54
N LYS A 62 -4.53 -6.72 26.79
CA LYS A 62 -5.39 -6.84 28.01
C LYS A 62 -6.04 -5.50 28.40
N ARG A 63 -5.49 -4.37 27.96
CA ARG A 63 -6.00 -3.05 28.35
C ARG A 63 -7.35 -2.80 27.70
N GLU A 64 -8.27 -2.21 28.42
CA GLU A 64 -9.53 -1.74 27.87
C GLU A 64 -9.32 -0.39 27.16
N GLY A 65 -9.90 -0.26 25.99
CA GLY A 65 -9.75 0.94 25.15
C GLY A 65 -8.41 1.01 24.42
N GLY A 66 -8.20 2.13 23.74
CA GLY A 66 -7.01 2.33 22.91
C GLY A 66 -7.09 1.61 21.54
N VAL A 67 -6.17 1.99 20.66
CA VAL A 67 -6.04 1.44 19.30
C VAL A 67 -4.58 1.08 19.06
N LEU A 68 -4.36 -0.12 18.55
CA LEU A 68 -3.04 -0.69 18.31
C LEU A 68 -2.83 -0.90 16.81
N TRP A 69 -1.68 -0.50 16.30
CA TRP A 69 -1.17 -0.89 14.99
C TRP A 69 0.19 -1.56 15.14
N VAL A 70 0.28 -2.81 14.71
CA VAL A 70 1.54 -3.56 14.62
C VAL A 70 1.84 -3.80 13.16
N ASP A 71 3.06 -3.51 12.74
CA ASP A 71 3.50 -3.71 11.37
C ASP A 71 4.78 -4.56 11.34
N LEU A 72 4.67 -5.69 10.67
CA LEU A 72 5.73 -6.68 10.50
C LEU A 72 6.35 -6.47 9.10
N VAL A 73 7.47 -5.75 9.04
CA VAL A 73 8.14 -5.38 7.79
C VAL A 73 9.31 -6.33 7.53
N GLU A 74 9.34 -6.96 6.36
CA GLU A 74 10.42 -7.88 5.95
C GLU A 74 10.75 -8.93 7.03
N THR A 75 9.73 -9.26 7.84
CA THR A 75 9.88 -10.19 8.97
C THR A 75 9.79 -11.63 8.46
N PRO A 76 10.82 -12.44 8.64
CA PRO A 76 10.78 -13.84 8.18
C PRO A 76 9.60 -14.61 8.80
N PRO A 77 8.96 -15.53 8.05
CA PRO A 77 7.82 -16.33 8.53
C PRO A 77 8.03 -16.98 9.89
N ALA A 78 9.24 -17.48 10.16
CA ALA A 78 9.59 -18.08 11.44
C ALA A 78 9.53 -17.11 12.64
N GLN A 79 9.68 -15.80 12.40
CA GLN A 79 9.59 -14.76 13.41
C GLN A 79 8.19 -14.10 13.44
N ALA A 80 7.52 -14.00 12.30
CA ALA A 80 6.17 -13.44 12.19
C ALA A 80 5.11 -14.36 12.81
N ARG A 81 5.18 -15.68 12.55
CA ARG A 81 4.21 -16.67 13.04
C ARG A 81 4.01 -16.64 14.56
N PRO A 82 5.04 -16.62 15.44
CA PRO A 82 4.84 -16.50 16.88
C PRO A 82 4.09 -15.23 17.30
N VAL A 83 4.24 -14.14 16.57
CA VAL A 83 3.50 -12.90 16.82
C VAL A 83 2.05 -13.07 16.41
N LEU A 84 1.78 -13.50 15.18
CA LEU A 84 0.43 -13.62 14.63
C LEU A 84 -0.40 -14.69 15.34
N GLU A 85 0.12 -15.91 15.51
CA GLU A 85 -0.59 -16.99 16.17
C GLU A 85 -0.48 -16.93 17.71
N GLY A 86 0.74 -16.69 18.22
CA GLY A 86 1.02 -16.82 19.65
C GLY A 86 0.53 -15.63 20.47
N ILE A 87 0.67 -14.41 19.96
CA ILE A 87 0.27 -13.19 20.68
C ILE A 87 -1.15 -12.77 20.32
N PHE A 88 -1.47 -12.72 19.01
CA PHE A 88 -2.78 -12.25 18.55
C PHE A 88 -3.83 -13.37 18.47
N GLY A 89 -3.42 -14.63 18.42
CA GLY A 89 -4.33 -15.77 18.37
C GLY A 89 -5.05 -15.90 17.02
N PHE A 90 -4.48 -15.37 15.93
CA PHE A 90 -5.06 -15.54 14.60
C PHE A 90 -5.03 -16.99 14.16
N HIS A 91 -6.03 -17.39 13.39
CA HIS A 91 -6.17 -18.76 12.95
C HIS A 91 -4.98 -19.20 12.07
N PRO A 92 -4.42 -20.42 12.26
CA PRO A 92 -3.25 -20.86 11.50
C PRO A 92 -3.44 -20.77 9.98
N LEU A 93 -4.63 -21.09 9.44
CA LEU A 93 -4.88 -20.97 8.01
C LEU A 93 -4.79 -19.53 7.50
N ALA A 94 -5.28 -18.53 8.26
CA ALA A 94 -5.15 -17.13 7.87
C ALA A 94 -3.69 -16.66 7.98
N VAL A 95 -2.93 -17.22 8.90
CA VAL A 95 -1.49 -16.93 9.05
C VAL A 95 -0.68 -17.61 7.95
N ASP A 96 -1.04 -18.85 7.57
CA ASP A 96 -0.42 -19.54 6.42
C ASP A 96 -0.64 -18.72 5.14
N ASP A 97 -1.87 -18.25 4.91
CA ASP A 97 -2.21 -17.42 3.77
C ASP A 97 -1.35 -16.14 3.70
N ALA A 98 -1.16 -15.46 4.83
CA ALA A 98 -0.34 -14.25 4.89
C ALA A 98 1.17 -14.51 4.71
N LEU A 99 1.67 -15.67 5.15
CA LEU A 99 3.10 -15.97 5.13
C LEU A 99 3.57 -16.71 3.85
N GLU A 100 2.63 -17.27 3.07
CA GLU A 100 2.91 -18.04 1.85
C GLU A 100 2.69 -17.24 0.54
N GLU A 101 2.31 -15.95 0.64
CA GLU A 101 2.01 -15.08 -0.50
C GLU A 101 1.03 -15.74 -1.51
N ILE A 102 -0.28 -15.58 -1.25
CA ILE A 102 -1.31 -16.29 -2.05
C ILE A 102 -1.55 -15.62 -3.41
N HIS A 103 -1.13 -14.38 -3.57
CA HIS A 103 -1.29 -13.58 -4.80
C HIS A 103 -2.74 -13.40 -5.28
N ILE A 104 -3.72 -13.52 -4.38
CA ILE A 104 -5.15 -13.31 -4.71
C ILE A 104 -5.75 -12.34 -3.67
N PRO A 105 -6.16 -11.12 -4.08
CA PRO A 105 -6.85 -10.21 -3.17
C PRO A 105 -8.12 -10.84 -2.61
N LYS A 106 -8.28 -10.79 -1.29
CA LYS A 106 -9.44 -11.35 -0.61
C LYS A 106 -9.75 -10.67 0.71
N VAL A 107 -10.95 -10.90 1.20
CA VAL A 107 -11.40 -10.54 2.55
C VAL A 107 -12.08 -11.76 3.15
N ASP A 108 -11.53 -12.27 4.24
CA ASP A 108 -12.07 -13.39 4.98
C ASP A 108 -12.56 -12.94 6.37
N ASP A 109 -13.79 -13.27 6.70
CA ASP A 109 -14.38 -13.00 8.02
C ASP A 109 -14.19 -14.22 8.94
N TRP A 110 -13.34 -14.04 9.96
CA TRP A 110 -13.07 -15.04 10.98
C TRP A 110 -13.87 -14.84 12.27
N GLY A 111 -14.89 -13.95 12.25
CA GLY A 111 -15.77 -13.63 13.36
C GLY A 111 -15.18 -12.57 14.29
N ASP A 112 -14.07 -12.86 14.95
CA ASP A 112 -13.40 -11.93 15.86
C ASP A 112 -12.52 -10.89 15.14
N TYR A 113 -12.12 -11.18 13.91
CA TYR A 113 -11.31 -10.30 13.06
C TYR A 113 -11.58 -10.54 11.57
N LEU A 114 -11.24 -9.56 10.75
CA LEU A 114 -11.16 -9.70 9.30
C LEU A 114 -9.69 -9.93 8.91
N TYR A 115 -9.46 -10.87 8.00
CA TYR A 115 -8.21 -11.00 7.27
C TYR A 115 -8.39 -10.46 5.85
N LEU A 116 -7.49 -9.57 5.44
CA LEU A 116 -7.49 -8.94 4.13
C LEU A 116 -6.12 -9.15 3.49
N ALA A 117 -6.12 -9.64 2.25
CA ALA A 117 -4.95 -9.64 1.38
C ALA A 117 -5.22 -8.71 0.20
N PHE A 118 -4.30 -7.79 -0.10
CA PHE A 118 -4.39 -6.85 -1.21
C PHE A 118 -3.00 -6.43 -1.67
N TYR A 119 -2.94 -5.73 -2.80
CA TYR A 119 -1.65 -5.32 -3.34
C TYR A 119 -1.36 -3.84 -3.06
N ALA A 120 -0.13 -3.56 -2.71
CA ALA A 120 0.49 -2.28 -2.92
C ALA A 120 1.14 -2.25 -4.30
N VAL A 121 1.18 -1.07 -4.92
CA VAL A 121 1.85 -0.87 -6.20
C VAL A 121 3.00 0.12 -6.03
N ARG A 122 4.06 -0.07 -6.80
CA ARG A 122 5.07 0.95 -7.01
C ARG A 122 5.43 1.04 -8.49
N PRO A 123 5.81 2.25 -8.95
CA PRO A 123 6.42 2.39 -10.25
C PRO A 123 7.68 1.54 -10.32
N SER A 124 7.86 0.85 -11.42
CA SER A 124 9.09 0.11 -11.68
C SER A 124 10.24 1.08 -11.97
N ASP A 125 11.43 0.76 -11.48
CA ASP A 125 12.68 1.33 -12.00
C ASP A 125 13.04 0.52 -13.26
N VAL A 126 12.77 1.08 -14.45
CA VAL A 126 12.88 0.39 -15.74
C VAL A 126 14.26 -0.22 -15.99
N GLU A 127 15.32 0.32 -15.34
CA GLU A 127 16.68 -0.23 -15.45
C GLU A 127 16.92 -1.41 -14.50
N ALA A 128 16.19 -1.46 -13.36
CA ALA A 128 16.39 -2.45 -12.31
C ALA A 128 15.35 -3.57 -12.36
N ASP A 129 14.11 -3.23 -12.71
CA ASP A 129 12.97 -4.14 -12.74
C ASP A 129 12.68 -4.55 -14.19
N LYS A 130 12.37 -5.82 -14.42
CA LYS A 130 11.92 -6.32 -15.73
C LYS A 130 10.45 -6.02 -16.01
N GLU A 131 9.73 -5.55 -15.00
CA GLU A 131 8.30 -5.30 -15.02
C GLU A 131 8.03 -3.79 -14.93
N LEU A 132 7.02 -3.30 -15.63
CA LEU A 132 6.64 -1.89 -15.64
C LEU A 132 5.98 -1.45 -14.34
N VAL A 133 5.31 -2.38 -13.68
CA VAL A 133 4.62 -2.19 -12.40
C VAL A 133 5.02 -3.33 -11.48
N VAL A 134 5.38 -3.01 -10.26
CA VAL A 134 5.66 -4.02 -9.23
C VAL A 134 4.50 -4.05 -8.26
N LEU A 135 3.89 -5.23 -8.14
CA LEU A 135 2.86 -5.53 -7.15
C LEU A 135 3.52 -6.16 -5.92
N GLN A 136 3.16 -5.66 -4.74
CA GLN A 136 3.63 -6.17 -3.46
C GLN A 136 2.42 -6.59 -2.63
N GLU A 137 2.35 -7.86 -2.24
CA GLU A 137 1.28 -8.35 -1.39
C GLU A 137 1.39 -7.71 0.00
N LEU A 138 0.25 -7.32 0.52
CA LEU A 138 0.09 -6.72 1.83
C LEU A 138 -1.06 -7.40 2.55
N ASP A 139 -0.75 -7.97 3.70
CA ASP A 139 -1.69 -8.68 4.54
C ASP A 139 -2.10 -7.85 5.73
N CYS A 140 -3.37 -7.88 6.07
CA CYS A 140 -3.92 -7.11 7.17
C CYS A 140 -4.91 -7.94 7.99
N PHE A 141 -4.65 -8.05 9.28
CA PHE A 141 -5.58 -8.59 10.25
C PHE A 141 -6.20 -7.41 11.01
N LEU A 142 -7.52 -7.29 10.94
CA LEU A 142 -8.25 -6.15 11.46
C LEU A 142 -9.30 -6.55 12.48
N THR A 143 -9.24 -5.94 13.64
CA THR A 143 -10.32 -5.92 14.65
C THR A 143 -10.85 -4.49 14.82
N SER A 144 -11.82 -4.27 15.69
CA SER A 144 -12.27 -2.90 16.02
C SER A 144 -11.18 -2.02 16.63
N ARG A 145 -10.19 -2.60 17.31
CA ARG A 145 -9.14 -1.88 18.07
C ARG A 145 -7.72 -2.18 17.62
N CYS A 146 -7.53 -3.22 16.84
CA CYS A 146 -6.20 -3.65 16.44
C CYS A 146 -6.12 -3.82 14.93
N MET A 147 -5.06 -3.31 14.32
CA MET A 147 -4.63 -3.58 12.96
C MET A 147 -3.23 -4.18 13.01
N VAL A 148 -3.06 -5.35 12.38
CA VAL A 148 -1.73 -5.96 12.21
C VAL A 148 -1.50 -6.09 10.72
N THR A 149 -0.42 -5.47 10.23
CA THR A 149 0.01 -5.58 8.84
C THR A 149 1.24 -6.46 8.73
N TYR A 150 1.28 -7.30 7.71
CA TYR A 150 2.45 -8.08 7.34
C TYR A 150 2.80 -7.78 5.88
N GLN A 151 4.08 -7.56 5.64
CA GLN A 151 4.63 -7.26 4.33
C GLN A 151 5.99 -7.94 4.18
N ALA A 152 6.08 -8.85 3.20
CA ALA A 152 7.32 -9.56 2.90
C ALA A 152 8.38 -8.60 2.33
N GLU A 153 7.93 -7.58 1.58
CA GLU A 153 8.73 -6.47 1.11
C GLU A 153 8.10 -5.15 1.57
N ALA A 154 8.91 -4.17 1.97
CA ALA A 154 8.42 -2.89 2.48
C ALA A 154 7.60 -2.12 1.44
N ALA A 155 6.34 -1.84 1.73
CA ALA A 155 5.42 -1.10 0.88
C ALA A 155 5.41 0.39 1.22
N HIS A 156 5.59 1.24 0.22
CA HIS A 156 5.63 2.69 0.36
C HIS A 156 4.35 3.28 0.99
N ALA A 157 3.18 2.75 0.61
CA ALA A 157 1.90 3.19 1.16
C ALA A 157 1.81 2.95 2.67
N VAL A 158 2.32 1.81 3.18
CA VAL A 158 2.35 1.52 4.61
C VAL A 158 3.28 2.50 5.33
N ASP A 159 4.47 2.74 4.79
CA ASP A 159 5.43 3.69 5.36
C ASP A 159 4.86 5.11 5.45
N ARG A 160 4.21 5.60 4.40
CA ARG A 160 3.56 6.92 4.38
C ARG A 160 2.43 7.01 5.40
N THR A 161 1.57 6.00 5.45
CA THR A 161 0.46 5.95 6.42
C THR A 161 0.99 5.88 7.84
N TRP A 162 2.04 5.08 8.08
CA TRP A 162 2.73 4.98 9.37
C TRP A 162 3.26 6.34 9.85
N GLN A 163 4.00 7.04 8.97
CA GLN A 163 4.54 8.36 9.30
C GLN A 163 3.43 9.39 9.58
N THR A 164 2.32 9.30 8.86
CA THR A 164 1.16 10.17 9.08
C THR A 164 0.53 9.86 10.44
N ALA A 165 0.32 8.59 10.77
CA ALA A 165 -0.25 8.14 12.03
C ALA A 165 0.62 8.54 13.24
N GLN A 166 1.95 8.51 13.09
CA GLN A 166 2.87 8.99 14.15
C GLN A 166 2.75 10.48 14.44
N ARG A 167 2.42 11.29 13.43
CA ARG A 167 2.36 12.75 13.54
C ARG A 167 0.98 13.27 13.93
N ASP A 168 -0.07 12.52 13.60
CA ASP A 168 -1.45 12.92 13.85
C ASP A 168 -2.21 11.87 14.67
N PRO A 169 -2.32 12.07 16.02
CA PRO A 169 -3.07 11.16 16.90
C PRO A 169 -4.53 10.96 16.48
N ARG A 170 -5.11 11.85 15.66
CA ARG A 170 -6.49 11.68 15.15
C ARG A 170 -6.63 10.47 14.24
N ALA A 171 -5.54 9.94 13.71
CA ALA A 171 -5.53 8.68 12.96
C ALA A 171 -6.14 7.52 13.76
N PHE A 172 -6.02 7.56 15.08
CA PHE A 172 -6.52 6.53 16.00
C PHE A 172 -7.91 6.81 16.58
N SER A 173 -8.49 7.99 16.31
CA SER A 173 -9.70 8.47 16.99
C SER A 173 -10.97 7.67 16.72
N ARG A 174 -11.01 6.90 15.62
CA ARG A 174 -12.16 6.10 15.19
C ARG A 174 -11.90 4.60 15.17
N GLY A 175 -10.88 4.15 15.90
CA GLY A 175 -10.50 2.75 15.97
C GLY A 175 -9.59 2.28 14.81
N ALA A 176 -9.25 1.00 14.84
CA ALA A 176 -8.37 0.41 13.82
C ALA A 176 -8.94 0.44 12.39
N PRO A 177 -10.27 0.35 12.14
CA PRO A 177 -10.81 0.53 10.79
C PRO A 177 -10.48 1.88 10.15
N GLN A 178 -10.26 2.93 10.94
CA GLN A 178 -9.82 4.23 10.42
C GLN A 178 -8.38 4.19 9.91
N LEU A 179 -7.50 3.41 10.54
CA LEU A 179 -6.13 3.21 10.07
C LEU A 179 -6.13 2.45 8.74
N LEU A 180 -6.93 1.39 8.63
CA LEU A 180 -7.11 0.67 7.36
C LEU A 180 -7.64 1.60 6.27
N TYR A 181 -8.65 2.42 6.56
CA TYR A 181 -9.16 3.38 5.59
C TYR A 181 -8.07 4.33 5.07
N GLN A 182 -7.23 4.86 5.98
CA GLN A 182 -6.12 5.75 5.59
C GLN A 182 -5.07 5.03 4.75
N LEU A 183 -4.80 3.77 5.07
CA LEU A 183 -3.88 2.94 4.29
C LEU A 183 -4.43 2.69 2.88
N LEU A 184 -5.70 2.31 2.76
CA LEU A 184 -6.35 2.10 1.47
C LEU A 184 -6.43 3.40 0.65
N ASP A 185 -6.70 4.54 1.28
CA ASP A 185 -6.69 5.85 0.62
C ASP A 185 -5.29 6.18 0.05
N THR A 186 -4.23 5.89 0.81
CA THR A 186 -2.85 6.06 0.35
C THR A 186 -2.53 5.11 -0.82
N LEU A 187 -2.98 3.86 -0.76
CA LEU A 187 -2.81 2.90 -1.85
C LEU A 187 -3.50 3.36 -3.13
N VAL A 188 -4.72 3.88 -3.04
CA VAL A 188 -5.46 4.41 -4.21
C VAL A 188 -4.69 5.57 -4.86
N VAL A 189 -4.05 6.43 -4.07
CA VAL A 189 -3.18 7.49 -4.61
C VAL A 189 -1.99 6.90 -5.34
N ASP A 190 -1.31 5.89 -4.78
CA ASP A 190 -0.17 5.24 -5.43
C ASP A 190 -0.59 4.53 -6.74
N TYR A 191 -1.76 3.87 -6.77
CA TYR A 191 -2.34 3.33 -8.01
C TYR A 191 -2.59 4.40 -9.06
N THR A 192 -3.14 5.55 -8.67
CA THR A 192 -3.41 6.66 -9.59
C THR A 192 -2.12 7.16 -10.23
N LEU A 193 -1.04 7.31 -9.44
CA LEU A 193 0.26 7.76 -9.95
C LEU A 193 0.87 6.75 -10.92
N VAL A 194 0.75 5.45 -10.64
CA VAL A 194 1.25 4.39 -11.55
C VAL A 194 0.45 4.39 -12.85
N LEU A 195 -0.87 4.55 -12.79
CA LEU A 195 -1.71 4.60 -13.99
C LEU A 195 -1.39 5.84 -14.85
N GLU A 196 -1.17 7.02 -14.24
CA GLU A 196 -0.72 8.22 -14.97
C GLU A 196 0.61 7.99 -15.68
N GLN A 197 1.56 7.30 -15.04
CA GLN A 197 2.85 6.98 -15.66
C GLN A 197 2.72 5.98 -16.81
N LEU A 198 1.82 4.99 -16.69
CA LEU A 198 1.54 4.05 -17.76
C LEU A 198 0.89 4.75 -18.96
N ASP A 199 -0.05 5.67 -18.72
CA ASP A 199 -0.71 6.46 -19.74
C ASP A 199 0.29 7.32 -20.52
N ASP A 200 1.16 8.07 -19.82
CA ASP A 200 2.25 8.83 -20.43
C ASP A 200 3.18 7.96 -21.33
N ARG A 201 3.47 6.72 -20.90
CA ARG A 201 4.30 5.78 -21.70
C ARG A 201 3.57 5.24 -22.92
N VAL A 202 2.28 4.95 -22.81
CA VAL A 202 1.45 4.51 -23.92
C VAL A 202 1.38 5.63 -24.96
N GLU A 203 1.15 6.88 -24.55
CA GLU A 203 1.13 8.05 -25.44
C GLU A 203 2.48 8.21 -26.19
N CYS A 204 3.61 8.09 -25.48
CA CYS A 204 4.92 8.11 -26.11
C CYS A 204 5.11 6.98 -27.13
N ALA A 205 4.62 5.77 -26.83
CA ALA A 205 4.73 4.65 -27.75
C ALA A 205 3.84 4.84 -28.98
N GLU A 206 2.64 5.40 -28.84
CA GLU A 206 1.76 5.74 -29.96
C GLU A 206 2.42 6.74 -30.91
N ASP A 207 3.06 7.79 -30.40
CA ASP A 207 3.78 8.77 -31.22
C ASP A 207 4.92 8.11 -32.01
N LEU A 208 5.71 7.23 -31.36
CA LEU A 208 6.82 6.53 -32.01
C LEU A 208 6.35 5.54 -33.09
N VAL A 209 5.16 4.93 -32.96
CA VAL A 209 4.59 4.05 -34.00
C VAL A 209 4.40 4.81 -35.30
N PHE A 210 4.08 6.10 -35.28
CA PHE A 210 3.86 6.91 -36.46
C PHE A 210 5.16 7.50 -37.02
N GLU A 211 6.16 7.78 -36.18
CA GLU A 211 7.39 8.45 -36.57
C GLU A 211 8.49 7.45 -36.97
N GLU A 212 8.76 6.42 -36.16
CA GLU A 212 9.84 5.45 -36.35
C GLU A 212 9.40 4.03 -35.97
N PRO A 213 8.61 3.33 -36.79
CA PRO A 213 8.16 1.98 -36.45
C PRO A 213 9.35 1.00 -36.36
N SER A 214 9.50 0.34 -35.21
CA SER A 214 10.57 -0.64 -34.98
C SER A 214 10.03 -1.91 -34.28
N GLU A 215 10.76 -3.04 -34.44
CA GLU A 215 10.42 -4.28 -33.75
C GLU A 215 10.53 -4.15 -32.22
N ALA A 216 11.43 -3.28 -31.74
CA ALA A 216 11.57 -2.99 -30.32
C ALA A 216 10.30 -2.33 -29.74
N LEU A 217 9.69 -1.40 -30.48
CA LEU A 217 8.45 -0.73 -30.09
C LEU A 217 7.28 -1.70 -29.97
N ILE A 218 7.21 -2.71 -30.83
CA ILE A 218 6.20 -3.78 -30.72
C ILE A 218 6.38 -4.53 -29.39
N GLY A 219 7.63 -4.80 -28.99
CA GLY A 219 7.95 -5.40 -27.69
C GLY A 219 7.43 -4.58 -26.51
N GLU A 220 7.68 -3.26 -26.51
CA GLU A 220 7.20 -2.34 -25.48
C GLU A 220 5.68 -2.30 -25.37
N VAL A 221 4.97 -2.25 -26.48
CA VAL A 221 3.49 -2.29 -26.48
C VAL A 221 2.96 -3.60 -25.87
N PHE A 222 3.62 -4.74 -26.13
CA PHE A 222 3.25 -6.00 -25.46
C PHE A 222 3.52 -5.98 -23.96
N ASP A 223 4.59 -5.32 -23.52
CA ASP A 223 4.91 -5.18 -22.10
C ASP A 223 3.91 -4.26 -21.38
N TYR A 224 3.48 -3.15 -21.99
CA TYR A 224 2.38 -2.30 -21.48
C TYR A 224 1.08 -3.09 -21.34
N ARG A 225 0.72 -3.86 -22.37
CA ARG A 225 -0.47 -4.72 -22.32
C ARG A 225 -0.37 -5.75 -21.19
N ARG A 226 0.80 -6.34 -20.98
CA ARG A 226 1.01 -7.31 -19.88
C ARG A 226 0.83 -6.65 -18.53
N ALA A 227 1.42 -5.47 -18.31
CA ALA A 227 1.30 -4.71 -17.06
C ALA A 227 -0.15 -4.31 -16.72
N LEU A 228 -0.99 -4.09 -17.72
CA LEU A 228 -2.41 -3.73 -17.54
C LEU A 228 -3.33 -4.93 -17.31
N LEU A 229 -2.88 -6.16 -17.60
CA LEU A 229 -3.70 -7.39 -17.52
C LEU A 229 -3.41 -8.23 -16.26
N HIS A 230 -2.43 -7.86 -15.46
CA HIS A 230 -2.06 -8.48 -14.20
C HIS A 230 -2.27 -7.53 -13.04
#